data_d9240c30390ddc6c0149e82668c13806
#
_entry.id   d9240c30390ddc6c0149e82668c13806
#
_cell.length_a   1.000
_cell.length_b   1.000
_cell.length_c   1.000
_cell.angle_alpha   90.00
_cell.angle_beta   90.00
_cell.angle_gamma   90.00
#
_symmetry.space_group_name_H-M   'P 1'
#
loop_
_entity.id
_entity.type
_entity.pdbx_description
1 polymer ?
#
loop_
_entity_poly.entity_id
_entity_poly.type
_entity_poly.pdbx_seq_one_letter_code
_entity_poly.pdbx_strand_id
1 'polypeptide(L)'
;SIISSYIDKNKNIDFIFGSVQKRWGLLSGYKPWKIYFSWGFYSSHSTGFFIKRTAVEKVGYYNLKYKYHADYDYFFRMIVKKKLKGLATKKNEITGDFRSGGFSNNLKFIDSLKEDFRIRRDNGQNIILLLFVFLYRYIKNFKKVINWEF
;
A
#
# COMPACT_ATOMS: atom_id res chain seq x y z
N SER A 1 0.42 14.41 -20.00
CA SER A 1 -0.06 13.16 -19.34
C SER A 1 -1.03 13.50 -18.21
N ILE A 2 -1.85 12.52 -17.79
CA ILE A 2 -2.77 12.69 -16.66
C ILE A 2 -1.98 13.16 -15.43
N ILE A 3 -0.87 12.51 -15.12
CA ILE A 3 -0.06 12.82 -13.94
C ILE A 3 0.54 14.24 -13.99
N SER A 4 1.05 14.69 -15.15
CA SER A 4 1.57 16.06 -15.27
C SER A 4 0.50 17.11 -14.97
N SER A 5 -0.72 16.92 -15.46
CA SER A 5 -1.82 17.87 -15.17
C SER A 5 -2.16 17.97 -13.67
N TYR A 6 -2.02 16.86 -12.92
CA TYR A 6 -2.20 16.89 -11.47
C TYR A 6 -1.06 17.58 -10.74
N ILE A 7 0.18 17.39 -11.19
CA ILE A 7 1.36 18.07 -10.63
C ILE A 7 1.26 19.59 -10.85
N ASP A 8 0.88 20.01 -12.05
CA ASP A 8 0.77 21.42 -12.41
C ASP A 8 -0.32 22.15 -11.59
N LYS A 9 -1.46 21.48 -11.38
CA LYS A 9 -2.58 22.01 -10.60
C LYS A 9 -2.34 21.98 -9.08
N ASN A 10 -1.49 21.09 -8.58
CA ASN A 10 -1.30 20.84 -7.16
C ASN A 10 0.18 20.88 -6.77
N LYS A 11 0.77 22.08 -6.78
CA LYS A 11 2.21 22.28 -6.51
C LYS A 11 2.68 21.73 -5.14
N ASN A 12 1.78 21.69 -4.16
CA ASN A 12 2.07 21.30 -2.76
C ASN A 12 1.90 19.80 -2.45
N ILE A 13 1.76 18.94 -3.45
CA ILE A 13 1.70 17.49 -3.25
C ILE A 13 3.07 16.86 -3.40
N ASP A 14 3.31 15.79 -2.67
CA ASP A 14 4.54 15.02 -2.69
C ASP A 14 4.41 13.74 -3.54
N PHE A 15 3.19 13.17 -3.61
CA PHE A 15 2.93 11.94 -4.38
C PHE A 15 1.48 11.85 -4.90
N ILE A 16 1.29 10.96 -5.86
CA ILE A 16 -0.02 10.68 -6.49
C ILE A 16 -0.23 9.17 -6.55
N PHE A 17 -1.43 8.71 -6.19
CA PHE A 17 -1.92 7.40 -6.52
C PHE A 17 -2.87 7.48 -7.71
N GLY A 18 -2.46 6.92 -8.84
CA GLY A 18 -3.30 6.81 -10.03
C GLY A 18 -4.26 5.63 -9.95
N SER A 19 -5.38 5.73 -10.65
CA SER A 19 -6.32 4.62 -10.79
C SER A 19 -5.70 3.49 -11.62
N VAL A 20 -5.86 2.23 -11.18
CA VAL A 20 -5.26 1.06 -11.81
C VAL A 20 -6.33 0.03 -12.13
N GLN A 21 -6.36 -0.41 -13.38
CA GLN A 21 -7.21 -1.50 -13.83
C GLN A 21 -6.61 -2.84 -13.36
N LYS A 22 -7.45 -3.68 -12.76
CA LYS A 22 -7.15 -5.08 -12.44
C LYS A 22 -8.11 -6.01 -13.17
N ARG A 23 -7.75 -7.29 -13.28
CA ARG A 23 -8.60 -8.30 -13.92
C ARG A 23 -10.02 -8.34 -13.33
N TRP A 24 -10.18 -8.09 -12.03
CA TRP A 24 -11.47 -8.18 -11.31
C TRP A 24 -12.06 -6.82 -10.95
N GLY A 25 -11.54 -5.71 -11.47
CA GLY A 25 -12.09 -4.38 -11.23
C GLY A 25 -11.08 -3.27 -11.17
N LEU A 26 -11.57 -2.07 -10.93
CA LEU A 26 -10.78 -0.85 -10.88
C LEU A 26 -10.44 -0.47 -9.44
N LEU A 27 -9.17 -0.26 -9.17
CA LEU A 27 -8.69 0.35 -7.92
C LEU A 27 -8.57 1.86 -8.08
N SER A 28 -9.21 2.62 -7.22
CA SER A 28 -9.17 4.08 -7.26
C SER A 28 -9.39 4.70 -5.88
N GLY A 29 -8.98 5.98 -5.72
CA GLY A 29 -9.15 6.74 -4.49
C GLY A 29 -7.99 6.59 -3.52
N TYR A 30 -7.89 7.53 -2.57
CA TYR A 30 -6.86 7.55 -1.54
C TYR A 30 -7.46 7.97 -0.21
N LYS A 31 -7.30 7.14 0.82
CA LYS A 31 -7.78 7.38 2.19
C LYS A 31 -6.65 7.08 3.16
N PRO A 32 -5.83 8.08 3.57
CA PRO A 32 -4.60 7.87 4.34
C PRO A 32 -4.81 7.14 5.67
N TRP A 33 -5.94 7.38 6.36
CA TRP A 33 -6.23 6.72 7.63
C TRP A 33 -6.37 5.18 7.52
N LYS A 34 -6.71 4.66 6.34
CA LYS A 34 -6.84 3.20 6.13
C LYS A 34 -5.52 2.45 6.19
N ILE A 35 -4.39 3.15 6.13
CA ILE A 35 -3.07 2.52 6.23
C ILE A 35 -2.90 1.74 7.55
N TYR A 36 -3.51 2.23 8.63
CA TYR A 36 -3.48 1.56 9.93
C TYR A 36 -4.21 0.21 9.95
N PHE A 37 -5.05 -0.07 8.95
CA PHE A 37 -5.87 -1.27 8.85
C PHE A 37 -5.47 -2.20 7.69
N SER A 38 -4.49 -1.85 6.86
CA SER A 38 -4.08 -2.55 5.63
C SER A 38 -5.21 -2.77 4.62
N TRP A 39 -6.18 -1.87 4.51
CA TRP A 39 -7.29 -2.04 3.55
C TRP A 39 -7.39 -0.88 2.60
N GLY A 40 -6.94 -1.10 1.37
CA GLY A 40 -7.23 -0.18 0.30
C GLY A 40 -7.08 1.30 0.67
N PHE A 41 -6.02 1.67 1.39
CA PHE A 41 -5.71 3.04 1.75
C PHE A 41 -5.20 3.83 0.54
N TYR A 42 -4.77 3.12 -0.47
CA TYR A 42 -4.31 3.65 -1.75
C TYR A 42 -5.09 3.02 -2.89
N SER A 43 -5.20 3.74 -3.97
CA SER A 43 -5.98 3.32 -5.14
C SER A 43 -5.32 2.21 -5.91
N SER A 44 -4.01 2.16 -5.88
CA SER A 44 -3.26 1.25 -6.71
C SER A 44 -2.18 0.52 -5.93
N HIS A 45 -1.77 -0.52 -6.51
CA HIS A 45 -0.49 -1.15 -6.34
C HIS A 45 0.64 -0.17 -6.72
N SER A 46 1.89 -0.52 -6.46
CA SER A 46 3.07 0.21 -6.92
C SER A 46 3.02 0.62 -8.41
N THR A 47 2.25 -0.09 -9.23
CA THR A 47 2.00 0.22 -10.66
C THR A 47 1.45 1.62 -10.91
N GLY A 48 0.62 2.16 -10.05
CA GLY A 48 0.02 3.49 -10.20
C GLY A 48 0.58 4.53 -9.23
N PHE A 49 1.73 4.28 -8.64
CA PHE A 49 2.35 5.16 -7.65
C PHE A 49 3.38 6.09 -8.29
N PHE A 50 3.22 7.39 -8.07
CA PHE A 50 4.11 8.45 -8.55
C PHE A 50 4.51 9.33 -7.37
N ILE A 51 5.80 9.61 -7.22
CA ILE A 51 6.35 10.39 -6.11
C ILE A 51 7.38 11.40 -6.63
N LYS A 52 7.39 12.60 -6.04
CA LYS A 52 8.43 13.60 -6.35
C LYS A 52 9.79 13.13 -5.86
N ARG A 53 10.85 13.44 -6.60
CA ARG A 53 12.24 13.11 -6.21
C ARG A 53 12.59 13.66 -4.83
N THR A 54 12.23 14.90 -4.53
CA THR A 54 12.44 15.51 -3.22
C THR A 54 11.72 14.79 -2.07
N ALA A 55 10.60 14.14 -2.35
CA ALA A 55 9.89 13.31 -1.38
C ALA A 55 10.59 11.96 -1.18
N VAL A 56 11.14 11.36 -2.25
CA VAL A 56 11.99 10.15 -2.13
C VAL A 56 13.19 10.42 -1.22
N GLU A 57 13.85 11.55 -1.37
CA GLU A 57 14.98 11.95 -0.52
C GLU A 57 14.59 12.04 0.96
N LYS A 58 13.38 12.49 1.28
CA LYS A 58 12.84 12.54 2.66
C LYS A 58 12.47 11.17 3.24
N VAL A 59 11.97 10.25 2.42
CA VAL A 59 11.50 8.91 2.86
C VAL A 59 12.65 7.90 2.87
N GLY A 60 13.60 8.04 1.96
CA GLY A 60 14.64 7.06 1.68
C GLY A 60 14.17 5.97 0.71
N TYR A 61 14.96 4.93 0.57
CA TYR A 61 14.67 3.81 -0.33
C TYR A 61 13.78 2.75 0.32
N TYR A 62 13.35 1.77 -0.49
CA TYR A 62 12.67 0.58 -0.01
C TYR A 62 13.52 -0.19 1.00
N ASN A 63 12.90 -0.69 2.05
CA ASN A 63 13.58 -1.49 3.05
C ASN A 63 13.64 -2.96 2.61
N LEU A 64 14.85 -3.42 2.26
CA LEU A 64 15.11 -4.78 1.77
C LEU A 64 14.88 -5.88 2.83
N LYS A 65 14.67 -5.52 4.08
CA LYS A 65 14.26 -6.43 5.16
C LYS A 65 12.90 -7.08 4.90
N TYR A 66 12.03 -6.40 4.15
CA TYR A 66 10.69 -6.87 3.86
C TYR A 66 10.63 -7.44 2.44
N LYS A 67 10.24 -8.71 2.36
CA LYS A 67 10.27 -9.47 1.10
C LYS A 67 8.99 -9.28 0.28
N TYR A 68 7.85 -9.17 0.96
CA TYR A 68 6.53 -9.24 0.33
C TYR A 68 5.80 -7.90 0.31
N HIS A 69 5.99 -7.09 1.34
CA HIS A 69 5.26 -5.85 1.57
C HIS A 69 6.18 -4.63 1.75
N ALA A 70 7.33 -4.62 1.05
CA ALA A 70 8.25 -3.49 1.10
C ALA A 70 7.60 -2.18 0.64
N ASP A 71 6.64 -2.25 -0.30
CA ASP A 71 5.83 -1.12 -0.72
C ASP A 71 4.93 -0.60 0.41
N TYR A 72 4.34 -1.49 1.21
CA TYR A 72 3.55 -1.10 2.36
C TYR A 72 4.38 -0.40 3.44
N ASP A 73 5.59 -0.90 3.75
CA ASP A 73 6.54 -0.20 4.63
C ASP A 73 6.87 1.19 4.11
N TYR A 74 7.16 1.29 2.81
CA TYR A 74 7.48 2.55 2.16
C TYR A 74 6.34 3.56 2.30
N PHE A 75 5.10 3.14 2.01
CA PHE A 75 3.92 3.98 2.14
C PHE A 75 3.62 4.34 3.59
N PHE A 76 3.84 3.44 4.54
CA PHE A 76 3.68 3.73 5.96
C PHE A 76 4.66 4.82 6.43
N ARG A 77 5.93 4.70 6.07
CA ARG A 77 6.94 5.74 6.35
C ARG A 77 6.58 7.07 5.70
N MET A 78 6.18 7.05 4.45
CA MET A 78 5.81 8.22 3.66
C MET A 78 4.61 8.97 4.26
N ILE A 79 3.52 8.24 4.53
CA ILE A 79 2.24 8.82 4.95
C ILE A 79 2.24 9.15 6.44
N VAL A 80 2.68 8.20 7.28
CA VAL A 80 2.55 8.31 8.74
C VAL A 80 3.74 9.02 9.37
N LYS A 81 4.95 8.58 9.05
CA LYS A 81 6.16 9.15 9.68
C LYS A 81 6.56 10.48 9.10
N LYS A 82 6.58 10.58 7.76
CA LYS A 82 7.01 11.82 7.07
C LYS A 82 5.84 12.76 6.78
N LYS A 83 4.59 12.33 6.99
CA LYS A 83 3.37 13.13 6.80
C LYS A 83 3.30 13.82 5.44
N LEU A 84 3.81 13.14 4.39
CA LEU A 84 3.80 13.66 3.04
C LEU A 84 2.38 13.81 2.52
N LYS A 85 2.17 14.82 1.69
CA LYS A 85 0.86 15.14 1.12
C LYS A 85 0.66 14.41 -0.21
N GLY A 86 -0.39 13.65 -0.30
CA GLY A 86 -0.73 12.92 -1.51
C GLY A 86 -2.18 13.10 -1.92
N LEU A 87 -2.46 12.76 -3.15
CA LEU A 87 -3.82 12.68 -3.70
C LEU A 87 -3.96 11.46 -4.61
N ALA A 88 -5.19 11.17 -5.03
CA ALA A 88 -5.47 10.17 -6.06
C ALA A 88 -6.03 10.84 -7.31
N THR A 89 -5.80 10.21 -8.47
CA THR A 89 -6.49 10.59 -9.70
C THR A 89 -7.99 10.24 -9.62
N LYS A 90 -8.80 10.81 -10.49
CA LYS A 90 -10.21 10.44 -10.61
C LYS A 90 -10.33 8.98 -11.02
N LYS A 91 -11.48 8.37 -10.69
CA LYS A 91 -11.73 6.94 -10.93
C LYS A 91 -11.57 6.53 -12.40
N ASN A 92 -11.99 7.38 -13.31
CA ASN A 92 -11.92 7.16 -14.77
C ASN A 92 -10.56 7.50 -15.40
N GLU A 93 -9.62 8.04 -14.62
CA GLU A 93 -8.28 8.40 -15.09
C GLU A 93 -7.31 7.26 -14.76
N ILE A 94 -7.34 6.23 -15.60
CA ILE A 94 -6.51 5.02 -15.44
C ILE A 94 -5.07 5.33 -15.82
N THR A 95 -4.14 5.03 -14.92
CA THR A 95 -2.70 5.28 -15.10
C THR A 95 -1.89 4.01 -15.31
N GLY A 96 -2.48 2.85 -15.17
CA GLY A 96 -1.81 1.58 -15.39
C GLY A 96 -2.71 0.37 -15.27
N ASP A 97 -2.23 -0.75 -15.85
CA ASP A 97 -2.86 -2.05 -15.77
C ASP A 97 -2.04 -3.00 -14.90
N PHE A 98 -2.68 -3.60 -13.91
CA PHE A 98 -2.07 -4.62 -13.09
C PHE A 98 -2.26 -6.01 -13.70
N ARG A 99 -1.17 -6.60 -14.17
CA ARG A 99 -1.16 -7.96 -14.71
C ARG A 99 -1.08 -8.99 -13.58
N SER A 100 -1.88 -10.06 -13.68
CA SER A 100 -1.78 -11.22 -12.79
C SER A 100 -0.53 -12.03 -13.11
N GLY A 101 0.04 -12.74 -12.11
CA GLY A 101 1.21 -13.61 -12.29
C GLY A 101 2.47 -13.13 -11.61
N GLY A 102 2.40 -12.08 -10.80
CA GLY A 102 3.54 -11.59 -10.01
C GLY A 102 3.89 -12.49 -8.80
N PHE A 103 5.01 -12.19 -8.18
CA PHE A 103 5.60 -12.90 -7.03
C PHE A 103 4.63 -13.14 -5.86
N SER A 104 3.69 -12.23 -5.65
CA SER A 104 2.70 -12.30 -4.56
C SER A 104 1.64 -13.40 -4.73
N ASN A 105 1.52 -14.04 -5.90
CA ASN A 105 0.49 -15.08 -6.11
C ASN A 105 0.76 -16.38 -5.34
N ASN A 106 2.03 -16.66 -5.02
CA ASN A 106 2.47 -17.87 -4.32
C ASN A 106 2.77 -17.62 -2.83
N LEU A 107 2.34 -16.47 -2.31
CA LEU A 107 2.62 -16.10 -0.92
C LEU A 107 1.66 -16.77 0.04
N LYS A 108 2.18 -17.52 1.01
CA LYS A 108 1.39 -18.05 2.12
C LYS A 108 0.77 -16.89 2.91
N PHE A 109 -0.52 -16.99 3.18
CA PHE A 109 -1.24 -15.93 3.90
C PHE A 109 -0.62 -15.61 5.26
N ILE A 110 -0.16 -16.64 5.98
CA ILE A 110 0.45 -16.47 7.30
C ILE A 110 1.77 -15.68 7.23
N ASP A 111 2.59 -15.88 6.19
CA ASP A 111 3.85 -15.14 6.02
C ASP A 111 3.57 -13.67 5.67
N SER A 112 2.57 -13.43 4.82
CA SER A 112 2.05 -12.09 4.53
C SER A 112 1.58 -11.38 5.80
N LEU A 113 0.80 -12.07 6.63
CA LEU A 113 0.27 -11.52 7.87
C LEU A 113 1.37 -11.21 8.91
N LYS A 114 2.35 -12.10 9.04
CA LYS A 114 3.51 -11.89 9.93
C LYS A 114 4.37 -10.70 9.47
N GLU A 115 4.60 -10.56 8.18
CA GLU A 115 5.41 -9.45 7.66
C GLU A 115 4.67 -8.12 7.82
N ASP A 116 3.37 -8.07 7.54
CA ASP A 116 2.52 -6.90 7.79
C ASP A 116 2.55 -6.48 9.27
N PHE A 117 2.47 -7.44 10.19
CA PHE A 117 2.60 -7.17 11.62
C PHE A 117 3.96 -6.56 11.98
N ARG A 118 5.08 -7.11 11.44
CA ARG A 118 6.43 -6.58 11.67
C ARG A 118 6.57 -5.15 11.16
N ILE A 119 6.10 -4.88 9.94
CA ILE A 119 6.14 -3.53 9.34
C ILE A 119 5.46 -2.52 10.24
N ARG A 120 4.27 -2.83 10.71
CA ARG A 120 3.48 -1.94 11.58
C ARG A 120 4.16 -1.69 12.91
N ARG A 121 4.66 -2.76 13.55
CA ARG A 121 5.41 -2.69 14.82
C ARG A 121 6.68 -1.84 14.64
N ASP A 122 7.48 -2.13 13.64
CA ASP A 122 8.76 -1.46 13.38
C ASP A 122 8.55 0.02 12.99
N ASN A 123 7.38 0.33 12.47
CA ASN A 123 6.93 1.69 12.18
C ASN A 123 6.21 2.39 13.35
N GLY A 124 6.10 1.75 14.52
CA GLY A 124 5.58 2.37 15.73
C GLY A 124 4.07 2.51 15.78
N GLN A 125 3.32 1.63 15.11
CA GLN A 125 1.87 1.60 15.27
C GLN A 125 1.51 1.21 16.70
N ASN A 126 0.42 1.81 17.24
CA ASN A 126 -0.09 1.46 18.56
C ASN A 126 -0.30 -0.05 18.68
N ILE A 127 0.25 -0.66 19.73
CA ILE A 127 0.31 -2.11 19.91
C ILE A 127 -1.09 -2.73 20.05
N ILE A 128 -2.02 -2.05 20.71
CA ILE A 128 -3.39 -2.53 20.91
C ILE A 128 -4.11 -2.62 19.57
N LEU A 129 -4.02 -1.56 18.76
CA LEU A 129 -4.58 -1.53 17.42
C LEU A 129 -3.92 -2.59 16.52
N LEU A 130 -2.61 -2.76 16.64
CA LEU A 130 -1.85 -3.75 15.88
C LEU A 130 -2.32 -5.17 16.18
N LEU A 131 -2.48 -5.53 17.45
CA LEU A 131 -2.98 -6.84 17.87
C LEU A 131 -4.43 -7.06 17.41
N PHE A 132 -5.28 -6.04 17.53
CA PHE A 132 -6.65 -6.10 17.04
C PHE A 132 -6.72 -6.36 15.54
N VAL A 133 -5.97 -5.61 14.73
CA VAL A 133 -5.93 -5.79 13.27
C VAL A 133 -5.37 -7.16 12.89
N PHE A 134 -4.32 -7.63 13.59
CA PHE A 134 -3.74 -8.95 13.36
C PHE A 134 -4.76 -10.06 13.63
N LEU A 135 -5.39 -10.05 14.81
CA LEU A 135 -6.38 -11.05 15.21
C LEU A 135 -7.61 -11.05 14.28
N TYR A 136 -8.14 -9.87 13.97
CA TYR A 136 -9.24 -9.74 13.03
C TYR A 136 -8.92 -10.36 11.66
N ARG A 137 -7.75 -10.06 11.11
CA ARG A 137 -7.33 -10.60 9.81
C ARG A 137 -7.08 -12.11 9.87
N TYR A 138 -6.52 -12.61 10.97
CA TYR A 138 -6.30 -14.02 11.19
C TYR A 138 -7.65 -14.77 11.20
N ILE A 139 -8.61 -14.34 12.02
CA ILE A 139 -9.94 -14.95 12.12
C ILE A 139 -10.68 -14.89 10.78
N LYS A 140 -10.73 -13.71 10.15
CA LYS A 140 -11.40 -13.52 8.86
C LYS A 140 -10.88 -14.44 7.75
N ASN A 141 -9.61 -14.79 7.79
CA ASN A 141 -8.96 -15.61 6.77
C ASN A 141 -8.54 -16.98 7.29
N PHE A 142 -9.14 -17.45 8.40
CA PHE A 142 -8.77 -18.69 9.07
C PHE A 142 -8.75 -19.90 8.11
N LYS A 143 -9.74 -20.01 7.22
CA LYS A 143 -9.76 -21.05 6.18
C LYS A 143 -8.53 -21.04 5.28
N LYS A 144 -7.95 -19.86 4.99
CA LYS A 144 -6.72 -19.75 4.20
C LYS A 144 -5.47 -20.14 4.97
N VAL A 145 -5.53 -20.13 6.29
CA VAL A 145 -4.44 -20.62 7.16
C VAL A 145 -4.43 -22.13 7.17
N ILE A 146 -5.59 -22.77 7.33
CA ILE A 146 -5.73 -24.23 7.41
C ILE A 146 -5.55 -24.91 6.04
N ASN A 147 -6.10 -24.38 4.96
CA ASN A 147 -6.08 -25.01 3.64
C ASN A 147 -4.70 -25.04 2.96
N TRP A 148 -3.63 -24.59 3.62
CA TRP A 148 -2.26 -24.68 3.12
C TRP A 148 -1.45 -25.77 3.83
N GLU A 149 -2.05 -26.51 4.76
CA GLU A 149 -1.41 -27.63 5.45
C GLU A 149 -1.77 -29.01 4.84
N PHE A 150 -2.54 -29.02 3.71
CA PHE A 150 -2.88 -30.26 2.99
C PHE A 150 -2.55 -30.16 1.51
#